data_b7097d9347a6095ef09357524a8b5d60
#
_entry.id   b7097d9347a6095ef09357524a8b5d60
#
_cell.length_a   1.000
_cell.length_b   1.000
_cell.length_c   1.000
_cell.angle_alpha   90.00
_cell.angle_beta   90.00
_cell.angle_gamma   90.00
#
_symmetry.space_group_name_H-M   'P 1'
#
loop_
_entity.id
_entity.type
_entity.pdbx_description
1 polymer ?
#
loop_
_entity_poly.entity_id
_entity_poly.type
_entity_poly.pdbx_seq_one_letter_code
_entity_poly.pdbx_strand_id
1 'polypeptide(L)'
;MSQSSEHLDPRVKRTRQLLVQAFFELLSAKDFEVISVQDIAEKATVNRATFYDHFPDKFALLDYTIEDSFQQALRTRMGGATPAEPEGLRRIILALCDYLEELGKRCPKHRRQFEPMVESKVKALVRDVLLSSLKCPNHPGEYPAPELVATMASWAMYGAALEWSRNKLQPSEDFAVTVLPLITATLQLPVVPSIK
;
A
#
# COMPACT_ATOMS: atom_id res chain seq x y z
N MET A 1 18.91 -3.55 13.05
CA MET A 1 19.16 -2.10 13.23
C MET A 1 17.81 -1.44 13.41
N SER A 2 17.70 -0.62 14.42
CA SER A 2 16.49 -0.12 15.09
C SER A 2 15.38 0.35 14.17
N GLN A 3 14.18 -0.18 14.39
CA GLN A 3 12.93 0.47 14.01
C GLN A 3 12.77 1.68 14.93
N SER A 4 13.23 2.81 14.46
CA SER A 4 12.79 4.10 14.97
C SER A 4 11.34 4.27 14.50
N SER A 5 10.39 3.85 15.33
CA SER A 5 9.06 4.45 15.31
C SER A 5 9.27 5.91 15.70
N GLU A 6 9.63 6.73 14.70
CA GLU A 6 9.73 8.16 14.84
C GLU A 6 8.39 8.64 15.38
N HIS A 7 8.40 9.05 16.61
CA HIS A 7 7.38 9.91 17.19
C HIS A 7 7.50 11.25 16.45
N LEU A 8 7.03 11.28 15.19
CA LEU A 8 6.94 12.49 14.41
C LEU A 8 6.18 13.52 15.25
N ASP A 9 6.83 14.68 15.47
CA ASP A 9 6.20 15.82 16.15
C ASP A 9 4.76 15.96 15.60
N PRO A 10 3.73 16.05 16.46
CA PRO A 10 2.35 16.20 16.04
C PRO A 10 2.13 17.33 15.04
N ARG A 11 2.95 18.40 15.08
CA ARG A 11 2.95 19.50 14.13
C ARG A 11 3.37 19.05 12.74
N VAL A 12 4.45 18.25 12.65
CA VAL A 12 4.95 17.67 11.39
C VAL A 12 3.89 16.80 10.75
N LYS A 13 3.26 15.92 11.54
CA LYS A 13 2.17 15.06 11.09
C LYS A 13 0.99 15.88 10.56
N ARG A 14 0.58 16.91 11.29
CA ARG A 14 -0.52 17.78 10.87
C ARG A 14 -0.23 18.50 9.57
N THR A 15 0.98 19.04 9.42
CA THR A 15 1.40 19.75 8.18
C THR A 15 1.40 18.79 6.99
N ARG A 16 1.94 17.56 7.14
CA ARG A 16 1.89 16.54 6.09
C ARG A 16 0.46 16.20 5.69
N GLN A 17 -0.46 16.06 6.64
CA GLN A 17 -1.88 15.80 6.37
C GLN A 17 -2.53 16.95 5.57
N LEU A 18 -2.24 18.20 5.91
CA LEU A 18 -2.74 19.37 5.15
C LEU A 18 -2.22 19.36 3.71
N LEU A 19 -0.93 19.07 3.51
CA LEU A 19 -0.33 18.97 2.18
C LEU A 19 -0.93 17.83 1.35
N VAL A 20 -1.15 16.66 1.95
CA VAL A 20 -1.80 15.51 1.30
C VAL A 20 -3.24 15.84 0.91
N GLN A 21 -4.01 16.45 1.81
CA GLN A 21 -5.39 16.83 1.51
C GLN A 21 -5.45 17.86 0.37
N ALA A 22 -4.64 18.92 0.44
CA ALA A 22 -4.55 19.94 -0.61
C ALA A 22 -4.17 19.33 -1.97
N PHE A 23 -3.25 18.38 -1.96
CA PHE A 23 -2.82 17.67 -3.16
C PHE A 23 -3.94 16.84 -3.80
N PHE A 24 -4.72 16.08 -3.02
CA PHE A 24 -5.90 15.38 -3.55
C PHE A 24 -6.96 16.31 -4.12
N GLU A 25 -7.23 17.44 -3.45
CA GLU A 25 -8.18 18.43 -3.95
C GLU A 25 -7.72 19.04 -5.28
N LEU A 26 -6.42 19.30 -5.45
CA LEU A 26 -5.85 19.78 -6.72
C LEU A 26 -5.91 18.70 -7.80
N LEU A 27 -5.60 17.43 -7.49
CA LEU A 27 -5.70 16.32 -8.43
C LEU A 27 -7.13 16.08 -8.93
N SER A 28 -8.15 16.42 -8.17
CA SER A 28 -9.54 16.34 -8.62
C SER A 28 -9.89 17.41 -9.67
N ALA A 29 -9.18 18.54 -9.67
CA ALA A 29 -9.47 19.71 -10.49
C ALA A 29 -8.51 19.92 -11.67
N LYS A 30 -7.22 19.56 -11.51
CA LYS A 30 -6.15 19.82 -12.48
C LYS A 30 -5.38 18.55 -12.81
N ASP A 31 -4.73 18.54 -13.97
CA ASP A 31 -3.78 17.48 -14.31
C ASP A 31 -2.52 17.58 -13.45
N PHE A 32 -1.96 16.42 -13.07
CA PHE A 32 -0.80 16.36 -12.18
C PHE A 32 0.40 17.17 -12.69
N GLU A 33 0.65 17.17 -13.99
CA GLU A 33 1.77 17.90 -14.62
C GLU A 33 1.71 19.39 -14.34
N VAL A 34 0.51 19.98 -14.38
CA VAL A 34 0.34 21.44 -14.19
C VAL A 34 0.24 21.85 -12.73
N ILE A 35 0.11 20.89 -11.80
CA ILE A 35 0.14 21.19 -10.37
C ILE A 35 1.57 21.55 -9.96
N SER A 36 1.76 22.76 -9.44
CA SER A 36 3.04 23.22 -8.89
C SER A 36 3.10 23.06 -7.37
N VAL A 37 4.33 23.09 -6.82
CA VAL A 37 4.54 23.15 -5.36
C VAL A 37 3.88 24.38 -4.75
N GLN A 38 3.85 25.49 -5.51
CA GLN A 38 3.19 26.72 -5.09
C GLN A 38 1.67 26.50 -4.93
N ASP A 39 1.01 25.87 -5.91
CA ASP A 39 -0.43 25.55 -5.81
C ASP A 39 -0.73 24.70 -4.58
N ILE A 40 0.11 23.70 -4.29
CA ILE A 40 -0.07 22.80 -3.14
C ILE A 40 0.09 23.56 -1.83
N ALA A 41 1.13 24.39 -1.69
CA ALA A 41 1.40 25.15 -0.49
C ALA A 41 0.28 26.17 -0.21
N GLU A 42 -0.15 26.93 -1.25
CA GLU A 42 -1.27 27.87 -1.15
C GLU A 42 -2.57 27.15 -0.74
N LYS A 43 -2.89 26.05 -1.39
CA LYS A 43 -4.09 25.27 -1.09
C LYS A 43 -4.06 24.68 0.33
N ALA A 44 -2.89 24.27 0.81
CA ALA A 44 -2.67 23.77 2.17
C ALA A 44 -2.58 24.89 3.22
N THR A 45 -2.59 26.16 2.79
CA THR A 45 -2.43 27.33 3.66
C THR A 45 -1.10 27.29 4.44
N VAL A 46 -0.03 26.88 3.78
CA VAL A 46 1.33 26.87 4.33
C VAL A 46 2.29 27.64 3.43
N ASN A 47 3.46 28.02 3.97
CA ASN A 47 4.51 28.65 3.17
C ASN A 47 5.17 27.59 2.25
N ARG A 48 5.61 28.01 1.06
CA ARG A 48 6.40 27.18 0.13
C ARG A 48 7.66 26.59 0.79
N ALA A 49 8.33 27.34 1.67
CA ALA A 49 9.46 26.83 2.44
C ALA A 49 9.04 25.66 3.33
N THR A 50 7.88 25.76 3.99
CA THR A 50 7.32 24.67 4.81
C THR A 50 7.05 23.42 3.98
N PHE A 51 6.62 23.54 2.70
CA PHE A 51 6.52 22.39 1.83
C PHE A 51 7.87 21.67 1.67
N TYR A 52 8.93 22.43 1.37
CA TYR A 52 10.27 21.87 1.17
C TYR A 52 10.91 21.31 2.45
N ASP A 53 10.48 21.75 3.63
CA ASP A 53 10.87 21.15 4.91
C ASP A 53 10.32 19.71 5.06
N HIS A 54 9.25 19.37 4.30
CA HIS A 54 8.58 18.05 4.36
C HIS A 54 8.83 17.18 3.15
N PHE A 55 8.90 17.78 1.95
CA PHE A 55 9.00 17.06 0.67
C PHE A 55 9.91 17.81 -0.30
N PRO A 56 10.90 17.16 -0.91
CA PRO A 56 11.78 17.78 -1.88
C PRO A 56 11.05 18.26 -3.14
N ASP A 57 9.96 17.59 -3.51
CA ASP A 57 9.14 17.90 -4.68
C ASP A 57 7.74 17.29 -4.59
N LYS A 58 6.90 17.52 -5.61
CA LYS A 58 5.53 16.97 -5.68
C LYS A 58 5.49 15.45 -5.91
N PHE A 59 6.56 14.85 -6.46
CA PHE A 59 6.63 13.40 -6.66
C PHE A 59 6.88 12.68 -5.33
N ALA A 60 7.73 13.25 -4.46
CA ALA A 60 7.93 12.75 -3.11
C ALA A 60 6.65 12.87 -2.25
N LEU A 61 5.86 13.92 -2.44
CA LEU A 61 4.54 14.04 -1.82
C LEU A 61 3.58 12.96 -2.36
N LEU A 62 3.59 12.70 -3.68
CA LEU A 62 2.77 11.63 -4.28
C LEU A 62 3.18 10.26 -3.71
N ASP A 63 4.47 9.95 -3.67
CA ASP A 63 4.99 8.69 -3.11
C ASP A 63 4.58 8.50 -1.65
N TYR A 64 4.75 9.53 -0.83
CA TYR A 64 4.28 9.55 0.56
C TYR A 64 2.76 9.34 0.66
N THR A 65 1.99 9.97 -0.22
CA THR A 65 0.52 9.87 -0.23
C THR A 65 0.06 8.45 -0.54
N ILE A 66 0.72 7.78 -1.50
CA ILE A 66 0.44 6.37 -1.83
C ILE A 66 0.72 5.49 -0.61
N GLU A 67 1.89 5.67 0.02
CA GLU A 67 2.32 4.90 1.17
C GLU A 67 1.38 5.09 2.37
N ASP A 68 1.13 6.33 2.77
CA ASP A 68 0.29 6.67 3.94
C ASP A 68 -1.14 6.17 3.77
N SER A 69 -1.73 6.36 2.57
CA SER A 69 -3.09 5.90 2.27
C SER A 69 -3.22 4.38 2.32
N PHE A 70 -2.25 3.64 1.75
CA PHE A 70 -2.28 2.19 1.81
C PHE A 70 -2.01 1.66 3.23
N GLN A 71 -1.04 2.22 3.94
CA GLN A 71 -0.77 1.88 5.33
C GLN A 71 -1.99 2.14 6.23
N GLN A 72 -2.76 3.20 5.96
CA GLN A 72 -4.01 3.47 6.68
C GLN A 72 -5.04 2.37 6.42
N ALA A 73 -5.27 1.97 5.17
CA ALA A 73 -6.17 0.86 4.82
C ALA A 73 -5.73 -0.44 5.49
N LEU A 74 -4.43 -0.73 5.48
CA LEU A 74 -3.86 -1.91 6.12
C LEU A 74 -4.06 -1.88 7.64
N ARG A 75 -3.74 -0.78 8.32
CA ARG A 75 -3.97 -0.64 9.78
C ARG A 75 -5.43 -0.84 10.15
N THR A 76 -6.35 -0.30 9.36
CA THR A 76 -7.80 -0.43 9.59
C THR A 76 -8.25 -1.88 9.54
N ARG A 77 -7.71 -2.67 8.61
CA ARG A 77 -8.11 -4.07 8.42
C ARG A 77 -7.35 -5.05 9.32
N MET A 78 -6.07 -4.82 9.61
CA MET A 78 -5.23 -5.82 10.29
C MET A 78 -5.68 -6.16 11.71
N GLY A 79 -6.03 -5.17 12.55
CA GLY A 79 -6.58 -5.41 13.89
C GLY A 79 -5.79 -6.44 14.74
N GLY A 80 -4.45 -6.46 14.59
CA GLY A 80 -3.57 -7.39 15.32
C GLY A 80 -3.42 -8.80 14.71
N ALA A 81 -4.00 -9.08 13.52
CA ALA A 81 -3.79 -10.36 12.83
C ALA A 81 -2.34 -10.50 12.35
N THR A 82 -1.81 -11.73 12.40
CA THR A 82 -0.48 -12.07 11.89
C THR A 82 -0.48 -12.06 10.35
N PRO A 83 0.34 -11.25 9.69
CA PRO A 83 0.26 -11.05 8.23
C PRO A 83 0.38 -12.33 7.39
N ALA A 84 1.25 -13.27 7.76
CA ALA A 84 1.48 -14.50 7.00
C ALA A 84 0.51 -15.65 7.35
N GLU A 85 -0.40 -15.45 8.30
CA GLU A 85 -1.45 -16.41 8.62
C GLU A 85 -2.70 -16.20 7.73
N PRO A 86 -3.57 -17.22 7.55
CA PRO A 86 -4.73 -17.13 6.66
C PRO A 86 -5.61 -15.90 6.90
N GLU A 87 -5.89 -15.56 8.17
CA GLU A 87 -6.69 -14.38 8.50
C GLU A 87 -5.96 -13.07 8.17
N GLY A 88 -4.65 -13.00 8.42
CA GLY A 88 -3.83 -11.83 8.03
C GLY A 88 -3.79 -11.64 6.52
N LEU A 89 -3.60 -12.72 5.76
CA LEU A 89 -3.63 -12.69 4.29
C LEU A 89 -4.98 -12.20 3.78
N ARG A 90 -6.09 -12.72 4.33
CA ARG A 90 -7.44 -12.25 4.00
C ARG A 90 -7.59 -10.75 4.23
N ARG A 91 -7.11 -10.26 5.37
CA ARG A 91 -7.18 -8.82 5.72
C ARG A 91 -6.31 -7.95 4.82
N ILE A 92 -5.15 -8.44 4.37
CA ILE A 92 -4.31 -7.74 3.39
C ILE A 92 -5.04 -7.65 2.05
N ILE A 93 -5.69 -8.73 1.59
CA ILE A 93 -6.50 -8.72 0.35
C ILE A 93 -7.61 -7.66 0.45
N LEU A 94 -8.34 -7.62 1.57
CA LEU A 94 -9.39 -6.64 1.79
C LEU A 94 -8.85 -5.20 1.85
N ALA A 95 -7.71 -4.98 2.50
CA ALA A 95 -7.05 -3.67 2.52
C ALA A 95 -6.64 -3.19 1.11
N LEU A 96 -6.17 -4.11 0.25
CA LEU A 96 -5.89 -3.83 -1.15
C LEU A 96 -7.16 -3.46 -1.92
N CYS A 97 -8.26 -4.18 -1.71
CA CYS A 97 -9.54 -3.89 -2.34
C CYS A 97 -10.05 -2.49 -1.93
N ASP A 98 -10.07 -2.19 -0.63
CA ASP A 98 -10.49 -0.89 -0.10
C ASP A 98 -9.65 0.25 -0.66
N TYR A 99 -8.32 0.07 -0.67
CA TYR A 99 -7.38 1.07 -1.16
C TYR A 99 -7.58 1.36 -2.65
N LEU A 100 -7.66 0.32 -3.49
CA LEU A 100 -7.82 0.47 -4.94
C LEU A 100 -9.20 1.04 -5.31
N GLU A 101 -10.23 0.72 -4.54
CA GLU A 101 -11.56 1.31 -4.71
C GLU A 101 -11.55 2.80 -4.36
N GLU A 102 -10.96 3.16 -3.22
CA GLU A 102 -10.89 4.56 -2.78
C GLU A 102 -10.03 5.41 -3.72
N LEU A 103 -8.90 4.86 -4.20
CA LEU A 103 -8.06 5.51 -5.20
C LEU A 103 -8.85 5.79 -6.50
N GLY A 104 -9.65 4.83 -6.94
CA GLY A 104 -10.52 4.99 -8.11
C GLY A 104 -11.58 6.08 -7.95
N LYS A 105 -12.09 6.28 -6.73
CA LYS A 105 -13.06 7.35 -6.41
C LYS A 105 -12.39 8.72 -6.33
N ARG A 106 -11.23 8.81 -5.67
CA ARG A 106 -10.52 10.09 -5.44
C ARG A 106 -9.83 10.63 -6.69
N CYS A 107 -9.25 9.74 -7.51
CA CYS A 107 -8.43 10.14 -8.65
C CYS A 107 -8.85 9.45 -9.96
N PRO A 108 -10.12 9.55 -10.40
CA PRO A 108 -10.60 8.82 -11.58
C PRO A 108 -9.87 9.19 -12.86
N LYS A 109 -9.48 10.47 -13.00
CA LYS A 109 -8.78 10.99 -14.20
C LYS A 109 -7.32 10.51 -14.27
N HIS A 110 -6.66 10.37 -13.13
CA HIS A 110 -5.21 10.08 -13.05
C HIS A 110 -4.90 8.61 -12.77
N ARG A 111 -5.92 7.76 -12.65
CA ARG A 111 -5.74 6.34 -12.31
C ARG A 111 -4.70 5.66 -13.18
N ARG A 112 -4.79 5.82 -14.51
CA ARG A 112 -3.84 5.19 -15.46
C ARG A 112 -2.42 5.75 -15.34
N GLN A 113 -2.30 7.05 -15.08
CA GLN A 113 -1.01 7.72 -14.95
C GLN A 113 -0.25 7.26 -13.71
N PHE A 114 -0.95 7.11 -12.58
CA PHE A 114 -0.33 6.73 -11.32
C PHE A 114 -0.26 5.22 -11.10
N GLU A 115 -0.96 4.41 -11.91
CA GLU A 115 -1.01 2.95 -11.76
C GLU A 115 0.38 2.31 -11.61
N PRO A 116 1.42 2.64 -12.41
CA PRO A 116 2.74 2.03 -12.24
C PRO A 116 3.42 2.39 -10.91
N MET A 117 3.27 3.63 -10.42
CA MET A 117 3.83 4.05 -9.14
C MET A 117 3.10 3.39 -7.98
N VAL A 118 1.78 3.38 -8.02
CA VAL A 118 0.92 2.73 -7.03
C VAL A 118 1.23 1.23 -6.98
N GLU A 119 1.30 0.56 -8.12
CA GLU A 119 1.63 -0.86 -8.23
C GLU A 119 2.98 -1.17 -7.59
N SER A 120 4.03 -0.45 -7.98
CA SER A 120 5.39 -0.66 -7.47
C SER A 120 5.44 -0.46 -5.95
N LYS A 121 4.89 0.65 -5.46
CA LYS A 121 4.94 1.01 -4.04
C LYS A 121 4.11 0.07 -3.18
N VAL A 122 2.87 -0.22 -3.57
CA VAL A 122 1.95 -1.06 -2.79
C VAL A 122 2.44 -2.51 -2.74
N LYS A 123 2.94 -3.06 -3.86
CA LYS A 123 3.56 -4.40 -3.86
C LYS A 123 4.76 -4.47 -2.91
N ALA A 124 5.61 -3.44 -2.90
CA ALA A 124 6.74 -3.38 -1.97
C ALA A 124 6.29 -3.37 -0.50
N LEU A 125 5.29 -2.56 -0.16
CA LEU A 125 4.73 -2.48 1.21
C LEU A 125 4.11 -3.83 1.65
N VAL A 126 3.34 -4.48 0.79
CA VAL A 126 2.77 -5.81 1.08
C VAL A 126 3.88 -6.83 1.26
N ARG A 127 4.89 -6.84 0.38
CA ARG A 127 6.06 -7.72 0.49
C ARG A 127 6.78 -7.55 1.83
N ASP A 128 7.03 -6.32 2.24
CA ASP A 128 7.78 -6.04 3.47
C ASP A 128 7.00 -6.47 4.72
N VAL A 129 5.68 -6.29 4.72
CA VAL A 129 4.78 -6.78 5.78
C VAL A 129 4.80 -8.32 5.86
N LEU A 130 4.68 -9.00 4.73
CA LEU A 130 4.74 -10.47 4.66
C LEU A 130 6.13 -10.98 5.08
N LEU A 131 7.19 -10.39 4.55
CA LEU A 131 8.57 -10.79 4.84
C LEU A 131 8.91 -10.66 6.32
N SER A 132 8.47 -9.57 6.95
CA SER A 132 8.64 -9.37 8.41
C SER A 132 7.97 -10.47 9.22
N SER A 133 6.78 -10.92 8.79
CA SER A 133 6.03 -12.00 9.44
C SER A 133 6.68 -13.37 9.19
N LEU A 134 7.11 -13.65 7.95
CA LEU A 134 7.77 -14.93 7.58
C LEU A 134 9.13 -15.12 8.27
N LYS A 135 9.84 -14.03 8.55
CA LYS A 135 11.14 -14.06 9.27
C LYS A 135 11.00 -14.03 10.80
N CYS A 136 9.77 -13.96 11.32
CA CYS A 136 9.57 -13.95 12.77
C CYS A 136 9.98 -15.31 13.35
N PRO A 137 10.79 -15.35 14.44
CA PRO A 137 11.24 -16.61 15.07
C PRO A 137 10.10 -17.52 15.53
N ASN A 138 8.93 -16.96 15.78
CA ASN A 138 7.73 -17.70 16.22
C ASN A 138 6.87 -18.19 15.04
N HIS A 139 7.29 -18.00 13.79
CA HIS A 139 6.53 -18.50 12.65
C HIS A 139 6.75 -20.03 12.53
N PRO A 140 5.68 -20.85 12.43
CA PRO A 140 5.76 -22.32 12.49
C PRO A 140 6.41 -22.99 11.26
N GLY A 141 6.77 -22.23 10.23
CA GLY A 141 7.34 -22.76 8.99
C GLY A 141 8.74 -22.24 8.69
N GLU A 142 9.66 -23.12 8.28
CA GLU A 142 10.90 -22.75 7.62
C GLU A 142 10.62 -22.55 6.13
N TYR A 143 10.78 -21.30 5.66
CA TYR A 143 10.70 -20.96 4.25
C TYR A 143 12.11 -20.89 3.66
N PRO A 144 12.45 -21.72 2.65
CA PRO A 144 13.79 -21.77 2.07
C PRO A 144 14.19 -20.47 1.37
N ALA A 145 13.23 -19.64 0.98
CA ALA A 145 13.43 -18.36 0.32
C ALA A 145 12.32 -17.35 0.70
N PRO A 146 12.28 -16.87 1.96
CA PRO A 146 11.18 -16.01 2.43
C PRO A 146 11.03 -14.72 1.62
N GLU A 147 12.11 -14.18 1.07
CA GLU A 147 12.09 -13.02 0.19
C GLU A 147 11.33 -13.29 -1.11
N LEU A 148 11.57 -14.45 -1.71
CA LEU A 148 10.90 -14.85 -2.95
C LEU A 148 9.42 -15.14 -2.70
N VAL A 149 9.11 -15.85 -1.62
CA VAL A 149 7.73 -16.17 -1.21
C VAL A 149 6.95 -14.87 -0.97
N ALA A 150 7.49 -13.93 -0.20
CA ALA A 150 6.85 -12.63 0.06
C ALA A 150 6.65 -11.83 -1.24
N THR A 151 7.63 -11.88 -2.17
CA THR A 151 7.53 -11.21 -3.48
C THR A 151 6.40 -11.82 -4.31
N MET A 152 6.39 -13.14 -4.48
CA MET A 152 5.34 -13.83 -5.28
C MET A 152 3.96 -13.57 -4.70
N ALA A 153 3.79 -13.71 -3.37
CA ALA A 153 2.52 -13.48 -2.70
C ALA A 153 2.05 -12.02 -2.87
N SER A 154 2.94 -11.04 -2.70
CA SER A 154 2.57 -9.62 -2.87
C SER A 154 2.10 -9.29 -4.28
N TRP A 155 2.73 -9.89 -5.30
CA TRP A 155 2.32 -9.69 -6.69
C TRP A 155 0.99 -10.37 -6.99
N ALA A 156 0.79 -11.59 -6.51
CA ALA A 156 -0.46 -12.32 -6.70
C ALA A 156 -1.64 -11.59 -6.01
N MET A 157 -1.45 -11.13 -4.77
CA MET A 157 -2.48 -10.40 -4.02
C MET A 157 -2.83 -9.06 -4.69
N TYR A 158 -1.82 -8.29 -5.09
CA TYR A 158 -2.06 -7.02 -5.77
C TYR A 158 -2.74 -7.22 -7.12
N GLY A 159 -2.26 -8.16 -7.95
CA GLY A 159 -2.85 -8.45 -9.24
C GLY A 159 -4.31 -8.91 -9.13
N ALA A 160 -4.62 -9.79 -8.17
CA ALA A 160 -5.98 -10.23 -7.90
C ALA A 160 -6.89 -9.06 -7.47
N ALA A 161 -6.44 -8.22 -6.53
CA ALA A 161 -7.20 -7.06 -6.08
C ALA A 161 -7.40 -6.02 -7.19
N LEU A 162 -6.39 -5.81 -8.05
CA LEU A 162 -6.48 -4.92 -9.21
C LEU A 162 -7.54 -5.40 -10.20
N GLU A 163 -7.55 -6.71 -10.51
CA GLU A 163 -8.57 -7.33 -11.38
C GLU A 163 -9.97 -7.19 -10.78
N TRP A 164 -10.12 -7.46 -9.48
CA TRP A 164 -11.39 -7.22 -8.79
C TRP A 164 -11.82 -5.75 -8.88
N SER A 165 -10.92 -4.81 -8.67
CA SER A 165 -11.24 -3.37 -8.67
C SER A 165 -11.72 -2.86 -10.04
N ARG A 166 -11.32 -3.54 -11.12
CA ARG A 166 -11.72 -3.22 -12.50
C ARG A 166 -13.09 -3.78 -12.85
N ASN A 167 -13.40 -4.99 -12.39
CA ASN A 167 -14.59 -5.74 -12.79
C ASN A 167 -15.74 -5.68 -11.77
N LYS A 168 -15.41 -5.65 -10.47
CA LYS A 168 -16.37 -5.60 -9.33
C LYS A 168 -17.55 -6.57 -9.45
N LEU A 169 -17.27 -7.80 -9.86
CA LEU A 169 -18.30 -8.83 -10.09
C LEU A 169 -18.95 -9.34 -8.79
N GLN A 170 -18.31 -9.12 -7.64
CA GLN A 170 -18.76 -9.59 -6.33
C GLN A 170 -18.26 -8.66 -5.22
N PRO A 171 -18.85 -8.68 -4.00
CA PRO A 171 -18.32 -7.97 -2.84
C PRO A 171 -16.87 -8.35 -2.51
N SER A 172 -16.09 -7.43 -1.94
CA SER A 172 -14.67 -7.67 -1.60
C SER A 172 -14.49 -8.83 -0.60
N GLU A 173 -15.43 -9.02 0.32
CA GLU A 173 -15.39 -10.10 1.30
C GLU A 173 -15.50 -11.48 0.61
N ASP A 174 -16.44 -11.66 -0.33
CA ASP A 174 -16.61 -12.90 -1.09
C ASP A 174 -15.41 -13.15 -2.02
N PHE A 175 -14.88 -12.07 -2.61
CA PHE A 175 -13.67 -12.14 -3.40
C PHE A 175 -12.47 -12.61 -2.57
N ALA A 176 -12.28 -12.06 -1.36
CA ALA A 176 -11.20 -12.46 -0.48
C ALA A 176 -11.29 -13.95 -0.10
N VAL A 177 -12.49 -14.49 0.13
CA VAL A 177 -12.72 -15.93 0.37
C VAL A 177 -12.29 -16.76 -0.84
N THR A 178 -12.60 -16.30 -2.06
CA THR A 178 -12.24 -17.00 -3.30
C THR A 178 -10.73 -17.01 -3.54
N VAL A 179 -10.04 -15.90 -3.28
CA VAL A 179 -8.61 -15.74 -3.57
C VAL A 179 -7.71 -16.35 -2.49
N LEU A 180 -8.15 -16.34 -1.24
CA LEU A 180 -7.35 -16.79 -0.10
C LEU A 180 -6.73 -18.19 -0.28
N PRO A 181 -7.46 -19.24 -0.72
CA PRO A 181 -6.86 -20.56 -0.92
C PRO A 181 -5.72 -20.56 -1.95
N LEU A 182 -5.83 -19.75 -3.00
CA LEU A 182 -4.82 -19.64 -4.05
C LEU A 182 -3.53 -19.00 -3.51
N ILE A 183 -3.68 -17.93 -2.72
CA ILE A 183 -2.54 -17.27 -2.06
C ILE A 183 -1.91 -18.19 -1.02
N THR A 184 -2.72 -18.85 -0.19
CA THR A 184 -2.22 -19.79 0.83
C THR A 184 -1.45 -20.93 0.20
N ALA A 185 -1.91 -21.47 -0.93
CA ALA A 185 -1.20 -22.51 -1.67
C ALA A 185 0.20 -22.06 -2.12
N THR A 186 0.37 -20.81 -2.55
CA THR A 186 1.70 -20.27 -2.92
C THR A 186 2.66 -20.15 -1.72
N LEU A 187 2.12 -19.99 -0.52
CA LEU A 187 2.90 -19.92 0.73
C LEU A 187 3.23 -21.30 1.32
N GLN A 188 2.46 -22.36 0.97
CA GLN A 188 2.56 -23.70 1.55
C GLN A 188 3.24 -24.72 0.62
N LEU A 189 3.76 -24.32 -0.54
CA LEU A 189 4.41 -25.26 -1.46
C LEU A 189 5.54 -26.01 -0.74
N PRO A 190 5.46 -27.35 -0.61
CA PRO A 190 6.54 -28.14 -0.04
C PRO A 190 7.80 -27.95 -0.88
N VAL A 191 8.94 -27.87 -0.21
CA VAL A 191 10.25 -27.87 -0.87
C VAL A 191 10.34 -29.17 -1.69
N VAL A 192 10.30 -29.05 -3.01
CA VAL A 192 10.66 -30.18 -3.86
C VAL A 192 12.14 -30.45 -3.60
N PRO A 193 12.52 -31.66 -3.11
CA PRO A 193 13.93 -31.96 -2.90
C PRO A 193 14.68 -31.74 -4.20
N SER A 194 15.81 -31.03 -4.14
CA SER A 194 16.66 -30.77 -5.29
C SER A 194 16.91 -32.04 -6.06
N ILE A 195 16.48 -32.07 -7.32
CA ILE A 195 16.91 -33.08 -8.26
C ILE A 195 18.41 -32.90 -8.42
N LYS A 196 19.18 -33.87 -7.87
CA LYS A 196 20.62 -33.94 -8.07
C LYS A 196 20.95 -34.32 -9.52
#